data_438af00b4087377cd15554bffc36281f
#
_entry.id   438af00b4087377cd15554bffc36281f
#
_cell.length_a   1.000
_cell.length_b   1.000
_cell.length_c   1.000
_cell.angle_alpha   90.00
_cell.angle_beta   90.00
_cell.angle_gamma   90.00
#
_symmetry.space_group_name_H-M   'P 1'
#
loop_
_entity.id
_entity.type
_entity.pdbx_description
1 polymer ?
#
loop_
_entity_poly.entity_id
_entity_poly.type
_entity_poly.pdbx_seq_one_letter_code
_entity_poly.pdbx_strand_id
1 'polypeptide(L)'
;MNYVGIDHHRQYSHITWLDEKGEVVKSGRVANRRRELEGFLQGARDVRAVIEAGRSSYTMVDVLADLGIETTVAHPKEVKAIAKAKIKTDERDSYKLAHLLRTGYIPEVHKRSRENRSSQRVLRQRAFYVGKQTSVKNRLRALLAQQGEEIRSEVERVEDVFTDKGMKILKGLALPEREAKLVGALVRTYHHIQERIDETNALVKELYEKMPTARLIQTVPGFGIFLAVLVAVEIEDIGRF
;
A
#
# COMPACT_ATOMS: atom_id res chain seq x y z
N MET A 1 20.00 27.42 6.69
CA MET A 1 19.13 26.24 6.38
C MET A 1 17.67 26.62 6.49
N ASN A 2 16.81 26.13 5.62
CA ASN A 2 15.38 26.42 5.62
C ASN A 2 14.58 25.13 5.87
N TYR A 3 13.50 25.24 6.65
CA TYR A 3 12.70 24.10 7.08
C TYR A 3 11.26 24.25 6.58
N VAL A 4 10.78 23.27 5.81
CA VAL A 4 9.48 23.32 5.16
C VAL A 4 8.58 22.21 5.68
N GLY A 5 7.49 22.59 6.34
CA GLY A 5 6.46 21.67 6.80
C GLY A 5 5.30 21.63 5.82
N ILE A 6 4.83 20.44 5.47
CA ILE A 6 3.81 20.23 4.46
C ILE A 6 2.65 19.42 5.05
N ASP A 7 1.50 20.07 5.24
CA ASP A 7 0.24 19.38 5.48
C ASP A 7 -0.43 19.08 4.13
N HIS A 8 -0.39 17.79 3.75
CA HIS A 8 -0.69 17.33 2.40
C HIS A 8 -2.12 16.81 2.28
N HIS A 9 -2.92 17.45 1.46
CA HIS A 9 -4.24 17.01 1.02
C HIS A 9 -4.21 16.52 -0.44
N ARG A 10 -5.33 15.98 -0.90
CA ARG A 10 -5.41 15.36 -2.24
C ARG A 10 -5.13 16.36 -3.40
N GLN A 11 -5.63 17.57 -3.32
CA GLN A 11 -5.57 18.57 -4.40
C GLN A 11 -4.60 19.71 -4.13
N TYR A 12 -4.35 19.99 -2.87
CA TYR A 12 -3.48 21.06 -2.40
C TYR A 12 -2.70 20.61 -1.17
N SER A 13 -1.71 21.40 -0.81
CA SER A 13 -1.03 21.29 0.47
C SER A 13 -0.99 22.66 1.14
N HIS A 14 -1.05 22.70 2.46
CA HIS A 14 -0.64 23.87 3.19
C HIS A 14 0.84 23.73 3.51
N ILE A 15 1.62 24.75 3.15
CA ILE A 15 3.08 24.73 3.28
C ILE A 15 3.50 25.89 4.16
N THR A 16 4.30 25.61 5.17
CA THR A 16 4.95 26.61 6.02
C THR A 16 6.45 26.48 5.90
N TRP A 17 7.11 27.57 5.57
CA TRP A 17 8.56 27.66 5.45
C TRP A 17 9.09 28.52 6.59
N LEU A 18 10.01 27.94 7.40
CA LEU A 18 10.71 28.59 8.50
C LEU A 18 12.19 28.79 8.18
N ASP A 19 12.76 29.85 8.67
CA ASP A 19 14.20 30.07 8.70
C ASP A 19 14.89 29.29 9.84
N GLU A 20 16.19 29.48 10.02
CA GLU A 20 16.98 28.85 11.08
C GLU A 20 16.54 29.27 12.49
N LYS A 21 16.02 30.50 12.64
CA LYS A 21 15.51 31.02 13.93
C LYS A 21 14.14 30.50 14.27
N GLY A 22 13.42 29.94 13.29
CA GLY A 22 12.04 29.47 13.41
C GLY A 22 11.01 30.54 13.05
N GLU A 23 11.45 31.65 12.43
CA GLU A 23 10.55 32.69 11.94
C GLU A 23 9.90 32.23 10.62
N VAL A 24 8.64 32.59 10.45
CA VAL A 24 7.89 32.24 9.24
C VAL A 24 8.34 33.12 8.08
N VAL A 25 9.04 32.57 7.13
CA VAL A 25 9.43 33.22 5.87
C VAL A 25 8.23 33.29 4.93
N LYS A 26 7.49 32.18 4.79
CA LYS A 26 6.33 32.08 3.91
C LYS A 26 5.39 30.99 4.41
N SER A 27 4.09 31.24 4.34
CA SER A 27 3.06 30.25 4.64
C SER A 27 1.89 30.40 3.69
N GLY A 28 1.27 29.29 3.28
CA GLY A 28 0.10 29.38 2.42
C GLY A 28 -0.32 28.04 1.82
N ARG A 29 -1.47 28.09 1.17
CA ARG A 29 -2.06 26.98 0.44
C ARG A 29 -1.52 26.96 -0.99
N VAL A 30 -1.01 25.80 -1.41
CA VAL A 30 -0.37 25.59 -2.72
C VAL A 30 -1.03 24.40 -3.41
N ALA A 31 -1.37 24.52 -4.68
CA ALA A 31 -1.85 23.38 -5.45
C ALA A 31 -0.74 22.32 -5.62
N ASN A 32 -1.09 21.05 -5.57
CA ASN A 32 -0.11 19.93 -5.66
C ASN A 32 0.38 19.73 -7.11
N ARG A 33 0.87 20.80 -7.72
CA ARG A 33 1.46 20.82 -9.06
C ARG A 33 2.92 21.27 -8.96
N ARG A 34 3.79 20.61 -9.71
CA ARG A 34 5.23 20.91 -9.69
C ARG A 34 5.51 22.40 -9.82
N ARG A 35 4.93 23.07 -10.82
CA ARG A 35 5.13 24.51 -11.08
C ARG A 35 4.75 25.39 -9.89
N GLU A 36 3.65 25.07 -9.21
CA GLU A 36 3.16 25.86 -8.06
C GLU A 36 4.10 25.68 -6.85
N LEU A 37 4.63 24.47 -6.67
CA LEU A 37 5.61 24.16 -5.61
C LEU A 37 6.95 24.85 -5.89
N GLU A 38 7.45 24.81 -7.13
CA GLU A 38 8.64 25.54 -7.56
C GLU A 38 8.48 27.04 -7.30
N GLY A 39 7.35 27.63 -7.71
CA GLY A 39 7.06 29.05 -7.47
C GLY A 39 6.93 29.42 -5.99
N PHE A 40 6.38 28.52 -5.18
CA PHE A 40 6.28 28.74 -3.74
C PHE A 40 7.64 28.72 -3.06
N LEU A 41 8.52 27.80 -3.45
CA LEU A 41 9.86 27.59 -2.89
C LEU A 41 10.95 28.39 -3.62
N GLN A 42 10.56 29.27 -4.57
CA GLN A 42 11.50 30.08 -5.30
C GLN A 42 12.35 30.97 -4.37
N GLY A 43 13.67 30.92 -4.52
CA GLY A 43 14.62 31.64 -3.69
C GLY A 43 15.04 30.92 -2.42
N ALA A 44 14.41 29.81 -2.07
CA ALA A 44 14.83 28.99 -0.95
C ALA A 44 16.17 28.28 -1.25
N ARG A 45 17.12 28.35 -0.32
CA ARG A 45 18.41 27.63 -0.38
C ARG A 45 18.52 26.70 0.82
N ASP A 46 19.23 25.57 0.67
CA ASP A 46 19.44 24.61 1.75
C ASP A 46 18.13 24.21 2.43
N VAL A 47 17.17 23.70 1.63
CA VAL A 47 15.82 23.36 2.10
C VAL A 47 15.76 21.91 2.56
N ARG A 48 15.25 21.70 3.75
CA ARG A 48 14.77 20.41 4.22
C ARG A 48 13.25 20.46 4.39
N ALA A 49 12.55 19.46 3.88
CA ALA A 49 11.10 19.38 3.96
C ALA A 49 10.65 18.22 4.83
N VAL A 50 9.46 18.32 5.40
CA VAL A 50 8.79 17.24 6.11
C VAL A 50 7.32 17.15 5.73
N ILE A 51 6.84 15.93 5.60
CA ILE A 51 5.45 15.60 5.30
C ILE A 51 4.99 14.44 6.17
N GLU A 52 3.76 14.43 6.66
CA GLU A 52 3.22 13.26 7.34
C GLU A 52 2.98 12.09 6.37
N ALA A 53 3.27 10.85 6.82
CA ALA A 53 2.96 9.64 6.08
C ALA A 53 1.45 9.52 5.85
N GLY A 54 1.04 9.47 4.60
CA GLY A 54 -0.36 9.40 4.19
C GLY A 54 -0.53 8.67 2.86
N ARG A 55 -1.79 8.50 2.45
CA ARG A 55 -2.11 7.75 1.22
C ARG A 55 -1.44 8.30 -0.04
N SER A 56 -1.34 9.62 -0.17
CA SER A 56 -0.77 10.32 -1.33
C SER A 56 0.52 11.09 -1.04
N SER A 57 1.06 11.01 0.18
CA SER A 57 2.25 11.78 0.59
C SER A 57 3.47 11.52 -0.32
N TYR A 58 3.64 10.30 -0.77
CA TYR A 58 4.77 9.95 -1.64
C TYR A 58 4.73 10.61 -3.02
N THR A 59 3.57 11.04 -3.52
CA THR A 59 3.53 11.85 -4.76
C THR A 59 4.20 13.19 -4.56
N MET A 60 3.98 13.81 -3.40
CA MET A 60 4.65 15.06 -2.99
C MET A 60 6.14 14.84 -2.73
N VAL A 61 6.50 13.77 -2.00
CA VAL A 61 7.91 13.38 -1.76
C VAL A 61 8.67 13.23 -3.07
N ASP A 62 8.04 12.60 -4.07
CA ASP A 62 8.66 12.41 -5.38
C ASP A 62 8.88 13.72 -6.13
N VAL A 63 7.91 14.64 -6.09
CA VAL A 63 8.06 15.97 -6.69
C VAL A 63 9.18 16.77 -6.00
N LEU A 64 9.23 16.75 -4.67
CA LEU A 64 10.28 17.44 -3.91
C LEU A 64 11.67 16.86 -4.19
N ALA A 65 11.77 15.53 -4.30
CA ALA A 65 13.03 14.87 -4.67
C ALA A 65 13.51 15.26 -6.08
N ASP A 66 12.56 15.38 -7.05
CA ASP A 66 12.87 15.85 -8.40
C ASP A 66 13.26 17.34 -8.45
N LEU A 67 12.96 18.11 -7.38
CA LEU A 67 13.43 19.48 -7.16
C LEU A 67 14.74 19.53 -6.35
N GLY A 68 15.33 18.40 -5.99
CA GLY A 68 16.54 18.33 -5.19
C GLY A 68 16.33 18.63 -3.70
N ILE A 69 15.09 18.58 -3.20
CA ILE A 69 14.74 18.88 -1.80
C ILE A 69 14.72 17.59 -0.99
N GLU A 70 15.60 17.53 0.01
CA GLU A 70 15.57 16.44 0.99
C GLU A 70 14.26 16.47 1.80
N THR A 71 13.55 15.36 1.77
CA THR A 71 12.23 15.28 2.42
C THR A 71 12.19 14.15 3.44
N THR A 72 11.87 14.48 4.68
CA THR A 72 11.58 13.54 5.77
C THR A 72 10.10 13.17 5.75
N VAL A 73 9.80 11.88 5.97
CA VAL A 73 8.42 11.40 6.15
C VAL A 73 8.18 11.16 7.63
N ALA A 74 7.20 11.86 8.21
CA ALA A 74 6.91 11.81 9.64
C ALA A 74 5.82 10.78 9.98
N HIS A 75 5.93 10.16 11.17
CA HIS A 75 4.94 9.22 11.68
C HIS A 75 3.71 9.96 12.27
N PRO A 76 2.51 9.85 11.68
CA PRO A 76 1.37 10.70 12.04
C PRO A 76 0.92 10.58 13.49
N LYS A 77 0.93 9.34 14.05
CA LYS A 77 0.51 9.10 15.43
C LYS A 77 1.48 9.70 16.44
N GLU A 78 2.78 9.61 16.17
CA GLU A 78 3.82 10.12 17.03
C GLU A 78 3.90 11.65 16.96
N VAL A 79 3.81 12.25 15.77
CA VAL A 79 3.67 13.71 15.61
C VAL A 79 2.49 14.24 16.43
N LYS A 80 1.33 13.55 16.36
CA LYS A 80 0.15 13.92 17.14
C LYS A 80 0.36 13.78 18.66
N ALA A 81 1.16 12.82 19.11
CA ALA A 81 1.47 12.64 20.52
C ALA A 81 2.38 13.76 21.05
N ILE A 82 3.39 14.18 20.25
CA ILE A 82 4.35 15.23 20.61
C ILE A 82 3.69 16.61 20.56
N ALA A 83 2.91 16.89 19.52
CA ALA A 83 2.38 18.22 19.21
C ALA A 83 0.84 18.28 19.24
N LYS A 84 0.24 17.86 20.38
CA LYS A 84 -1.21 17.89 20.57
C LYS A 84 -1.73 19.33 20.66
N ALA A 85 -2.52 19.75 19.66
CA ALA A 85 -3.17 21.06 19.66
C ALA A 85 -4.66 20.95 19.96
N LYS A 86 -5.20 21.94 20.68
CA LYS A 86 -6.65 22.04 20.94
C LYS A 86 -7.45 22.41 19.68
N ILE A 87 -6.86 23.20 18.78
CA ILE A 87 -7.48 23.65 17.52
C ILE A 87 -6.60 23.17 16.38
N LYS A 88 -7.20 22.43 15.45
CA LYS A 88 -6.53 21.92 14.25
C LYS A 88 -6.85 22.81 13.06
N THR A 89 -5.81 23.30 12.36
CA THR A 89 -5.87 23.97 11.08
C THR A 89 -4.68 23.53 10.23
N ASP A 90 -4.84 23.49 8.91
CA ASP A 90 -3.78 23.09 7.97
C ASP A 90 -2.50 23.95 8.16
N GLU A 91 -2.68 25.26 8.44
CA GLU A 91 -1.58 26.18 8.73
C GLU A 91 -0.80 25.77 9.99
N ARG A 92 -1.52 25.47 11.08
CA ARG A 92 -0.88 25.02 12.33
C ARG A 92 -0.20 23.69 12.19
N ASP A 93 -0.79 22.78 11.41
CA ASP A 93 -0.23 21.45 11.22
C ASP A 93 1.04 21.52 10.35
N SER A 94 1.07 22.31 9.28
CA SER A 94 2.28 22.55 8.49
C SER A 94 3.37 23.30 9.30
N TYR A 95 2.99 24.30 10.11
CA TYR A 95 3.94 25.00 10.99
C TYR A 95 4.60 24.07 12.01
N LYS A 96 3.78 23.23 12.67
CA LYS A 96 4.31 22.24 13.64
C LYS A 96 5.31 21.29 12.99
N LEU A 97 4.99 20.77 11.82
CA LEU A 97 5.89 19.89 11.09
C LEU A 97 7.23 20.57 10.81
N ALA A 98 7.21 21.80 10.28
CA ALA A 98 8.41 22.58 10.03
C ALA A 98 9.21 22.82 11.32
N HIS A 99 8.53 23.14 12.42
CA HIS A 99 9.16 23.39 13.71
C HIS A 99 9.80 22.12 14.31
N LEU A 100 9.10 20.98 14.26
CA LEU A 100 9.65 19.69 14.73
C LEU A 100 10.87 19.27 13.88
N LEU A 101 10.83 19.48 12.55
CA LEU A 101 11.97 19.23 11.69
C LEU A 101 13.18 20.10 12.07
N ARG A 102 12.94 21.41 12.27
CA ARG A 102 13.99 22.37 12.67
C ARG A 102 14.66 22.02 13.99
N THR A 103 13.88 21.54 14.96
CA THR A 103 14.37 21.21 16.30
C THR A 103 14.92 19.77 16.42
N GLY A 104 14.83 18.96 15.35
CA GLY A 104 15.29 17.56 15.35
C GLY A 104 14.38 16.59 16.11
N TYR A 105 13.16 17.01 16.47
CA TYR A 105 12.19 16.18 17.19
C TYR A 105 11.14 15.52 16.28
N ILE A 106 11.38 15.49 14.97
CA ILE A 106 10.47 14.85 14.05
C ILE A 106 10.56 13.31 14.15
N PRO A 107 9.48 12.58 14.47
CA PRO A 107 9.49 11.12 14.45
C PRO A 107 9.47 10.62 13.00
N GLU A 108 10.60 10.14 12.52
CA GLU A 108 10.78 9.75 11.13
C GLU A 108 10.24 8.35 10.86
N VAL A 109 9.61 8.17 9.70
CA VAL A 109 9.29 6.87 9.12
C VAL A 109 10.30 6.58 8.01
N HIS A 110 10.70 5.32 7.90
CA HIS A 110 11.55 4.92 6.80
C HIS A 110 10.93 5.29 5.44
N LYS A 111 11.64 6.14 4.71
CA LYS A 111 11.24 6.60 3.38
C LYS A 111 11.62 5.54 2.34
N ARG A 112 10.62 4.79 1.88
CA ARG A 112 10.81 3.77 0.85
C ARG A 112 11.16 4.38 -0.50
N SER A 113 12.05 3.74 -1.24
CA SER A 113 12.40 4.11 -2.62
C SER A 113 11.20 4.00 -3.56
N ARG A 114 11.23 4.67 -4.71
CA ARG A 114 10.19 4.56 -5.75
C ARG A 114 10.03 3.12 -6.24
N GLU A 115 11.16 2.42 -6.41
CA GLU A 115 11.19 1.03 -6.86
C GLU A 115 10.57 0.09 -5.83
N ASN A 116 10.96 0.24 -4.55
CA ASN A 116 10.40 -0.56 -3.47
C ASN A 116 8.90 -0.36 -3.34
N ARG A 117 8.39 0.87 -3.42
CA ARG A 117 6.95 1.16 -3.41
C ARG A 117 6.21 0.55 -4.60
N SER A 118 6.86 0.48 -5.77
CA SER A 118 6.31 -0.21 -6.94
C SER A 118 6.17 -1.70 -6.69
N SER A 119 7.22 -2.33 -6.18
CA SER A 119 7.24 -3.75 -5.81
C SER A 119 6.17 -4.07 -4.75
N GLN A 120 6.04 -3.22 -3.74
CA GLN A 120 5.01 -3.36 -2.71
C GLN A 120 3.58 -3.30 -3.28
N ARG A 121 3.34 -2.47 -4.31
CA ARG A 121 2.02 -2.43 -4.98
C ARG A 121 1.68 -3.75 -5.67
N VAL A 122 2.66 -4.37 -6.34
CA VAL A 122 2.48 -5.70 -6.96
C VAL A 122 2.10 -6.75 -5.92
N LEU A 123 2.84 -6.81 -4.81
CA LEU A 123 2.59 -7.77 -3.73
C LEU A 123 1.20 -7.56 -3.09
N ARG A 124 0.82 -6.33 -2.83
CA ARG A 124 -0.50 -5.98 -2.28
C ARG A 124 -1.64 -6.30 -3.25
N GLN A 125 -1.43 -6.09 -4.54
CA GLN A 125 -2.43 -6.43 -5.57
C GLN A 125 -2.65 -7.94 -5.62
N ARG A 126 -1.59 -8.74 -5.58
CA ARG A 126 -1.70 -10.20 -5.50
C ARG A 126 -2.45 -10.65 -4.24
N ALA A 127 -2.07 -10.10 -3.07
CA ALA A 127 -2.74 -10.42 -1.80
C ALA A 127 -4.25 -10.07 -1.84
N PHE A 128 -4.59 -8.95 -2.47
CA PHE A 128 -5.99 -8.55 -2.69
C PHE A 128 -6.75 -9.60 -3.51
N TYR A 129 -6.19 -10.08 -4.63
CA TYR A 129 -6.85 -11.09 -5.47
C TYR A 129 -7.00 -12.42 -4.73
N VAL A 130 -5.98 -12.87 -4.00
CA VAL A 130 -6.07 -14.09 -3.17
C VAL A 130 -7.17 -13.96 -2.10
N GLY A 131 -7.27 -12.80 -1.44
CA GLY A 131 -8.38 -12.54 -0.51
C GLY A 131 -9.75 -12.54 -1.17
N LYS A 132 -9.87 -12.00 -2.39
CA LYS A 132 -11.12 -12.06 -3.18
C LYS A 132 -11.47 -13.48 -3.60
N GLN A 133 -10.48 -14.27 -4.02
CA GLN A 133 -10.68 -15.68 -4.35
C GLN A 133 -11.18 -16.48 -3.15
N THR A 134 -10.58 -16.27 -1.98
CA THR A 134 -11.04 -16.89 -0.72
C THR A 134 -12.49 -16.51 -0.39
N SER A 135 -12.86 -15.25 -0.61
CA SER A 135 -14.24 -14.78 -0.40
C SER A 135 -15.23 -15.50 -1.33
N VAL A 136 -14.86 -15.68 -2.61
CA VAL A 136 -15.67 -16.42 -3.59
C VAL A 136 -15.78 -17.90 -3.19
N LYS A 137 -14.67 -18.53 -2.79
CA LYS A 137 -14.65 -19.92 -2.28
C LYS A 137 -15.61 -20.09 -1.10
N ASN A 138 -15.54 -19.19 -0.13
CA ASN A 138 -16.40 -19.25 1.05
C ASN A 138 -17.88 -19.02 0.69
N ARG A 139 -18.16 -18.11 -0.26
CA ARG A 139 -19.53 -17.88 -0.73
C ARG A 139 -20.12 -19.10 -1.41
N LEU A 140 -19.34 -19.78 -2.25
CA LEU A 140 -19.77 -21.02 -2.90
C LEU A 140 -20.02 -22.13 -1.89
N ARG A 141 -19.11 -22.33 -0.93
CA ARG A 141 -19.29 -23.34 0.13
C ARG A 141 -20.55 -23.07 0.96
N ALA A 142 -20.80 -21.81 1.33
CA ALA A 142 -22.00 -21.42 2.07
C ALA A 142 -23.29 -21.68 1.27
N LEU A 143 -23.29 -21.50 -0.05
CA LEU A 143 -24.43 -21.78 -0.91
C LEU A 143 -24.67 -23.29 -1.01
N LEU A 144 -23.62 -24.09 -1.17
CA LEU A 144 -23.72 -25.54 -1.24
C LEU A 144 -24.16 -26.17 0.09
N ALA A 145 -23.70 -25.61 1.21
CA ALA A 145 -24.09 -26.06 2.55
C ALA A 145 -25.59 -25.89 2.86
N GLN A 146 -26.29 -25.02 2.13
CA GLN A 146 -27.74 -24.80 2.26
C GLN A 146 -28.56 -25.76 1.38
N GLN A 147 -27.95 -26.62 0.60
CA GLN A 147 -28.60 -27.58 -0.26
C GLN A 147 -28.98 -28.87 0.49
N GLY A 148 -29.82 -29.69 -0.14
CA GLY A 148 -30.22 -31.00 0.40
C GLY A 148 -29.05 -31.94 0.67
N GLU A 149 -29.31 -32.97 1.47
CA GLU A 149 -28.32 -33.95 1.90
C GLU A 149 -27.59 -34.64 0.72
N GLU A 150 -28.32 -34.95 -0.33
CA GLU A 150 -27.74 -35.58 -1.54
C GLU A 150 -26.62 -34.72 -2.16
N ILE A 151 -26.87 -33.40 -2.30
CA ILE A 151 -25.92 -32.45 -2.86
C ILE A 151 -24.73 -32.28 -1.94
N ARG A 152 -24.96 -32.17 -0.62
CA ARG A 152 -23.89 -32.06 0.36
C ARG A 152 -22.98 -33.26 0.35
N SER A 153 -23.55 -34.47 0.34
CA SER A 153 -22.77 -35.73 0.30
C SER A 153 -21.91 -35.86 -0.95
N GLU A 154 -22.38 -35.37 -2.12
CA GLU A 154 -21.57 -35.34 -3.35
C GLU A 154 -20.39 -34.36 -3.21
N VAL A 155 -20.60 -33.19 -2.60
CA VAL A 155 -19.55 -32.17 -2.38
C VAL A 155 -18.50 -32.67 -1.37
N GLU A 156 -18.91 -33.40 -0.34
CA GLU A 156 -18.02 -33.95 0.69
C GLU A 156 -17.07 -35.05 0.17
N ARG A 157 -17.30 -35.57 -1.04
CA ARG A 157 -16.38 -36.53 -1.69
C ARG A 157 -15.04 -35.94 -2.10
N VAL A 158 -14.90 -34.62 -2.01
CA VAL A 158 -13.68 -33.91 -2.33
C VAL A 158 -13.32 -32.93 -1.21
N GLU A 159 -12.04 -32.87 -0.89
CA GLU A 159 -11.53 -31.95 0.11
C GLU A 159 -11.65 -30.46 -0.35
N ASP A 160 -11.43 -30.20 -1.62
CA ASP A 160 -11.62 -28.87 -2.23
C ASP A 160 -12.38 -28.99 -3.57
N VAL A 161 -13.53 -28.35 -3.62
CA VAL A 161 -14.39 -28.27 -4.82
C VAL A 161 -13.77 -27.49 -5.98
N PHE A 162 -12.68 -26.79 -5.72
CA PHE A 162 -11.95 -25.98 -6.73
C PHE A 162 -10.79 -26.73 -7.39
N THR A 163 -10.61 -28.01 -7.10
CA THR A 163 -9.74 -28.92 -7.86
C THR A 163 -10.46 -29.37 -9.14
N ASP A 164 -9.72 -29.91 -10.11
CA ASP A 164 -10.32 -30.46 -11.35
C ASP A 164 -11.39 -31.51 -11.06
N LYS A 165 -11.16 -32.36 -10.05
CA LYS A 165 -12.15 -33.36 -9.59
C LYS A 165 -13.37 -32.67 -8.99
N GLY A 166 -13.17 -31.67 -8.12
CA GLY A 166 -14.26 -30.92 -7.51
C GLY A 166 -15.09 -30.13 -8.52
N MET A 167 -14.45 -29.53 -9.52
CA MET A 167 -15.14 -28.82 -10.61
C MET A 167 -16.01 -29.78 -11.47
N LYS A 168 -15.57 -31.04 -11.66
CA LYS A 168 -16.41 -32.05 -12.33
C LYS A 168 -17.66 -32.37 -11.49
N ILE A 169 -17.48 -32.52 -10.18
CA ILE A 169 -18.62 -32.75 -9.26
C ILE A 169 -19.57 -31.56 -9.33
N LEU A 170 -19.09 -30.32 -9.18
CA LEU A 170 -19.93 -29.12 -9.24
C LEU A 170 -20.78 -29.01 -10.50
N LYS A 171 -20.21 -29.42 -11.65
CA LYS A 171 -20.94 -29.45 -12.94
C LYS A 171 -22.02 -30.53 -13.01
N GLY A 172 -21.85 -31.61 -12.23
CA GLY A 172 -22.79 -32.75 -12.21
C GLY A 172 -23.89 -32.63 -11.15
N LEU A 173 -23.84 -31.62 -10.26
CA LEU A 173 -24.83 -31.46 -9.20
C LEU A 173 -26.22 -31.15 -9.75
N ALA A 174 -27.24 -31.89 -9.30
CA ALA A 174 -28.67 -31.66 -9.62
C ALA A 174 -29.21 -30.48 -8.82
N LEU A 175 -28.67 -29.28 -9.04
CA LEU A 175 -29.12 -28.06 -8.36
C LEU A 175 -30.42 -27.52 -9.00
N PRO A 176 -31.30 -26.89 -8.22
CA PRO A 176 -32.39 -26.08 -8.77
C PRO A 176 -31.82 -25.00 -9.72
N GLU A 177 -32.63 -24.60 -10.71
CA GLU A 177 -32.16 -23.75 -11.81
C GLU A 177 -31.51 -22.44 -11.34
N ARG A 178 -32.06 -21.79 -10.30
CA ARG A 178 -31.53 -20.51 -9.76
C ARG A 178 -30.20 -20.73 -9.08
N GLU A 179 -30.09 -21.76 -8.25
CA GLU A 179 -28.87 -22.15 -7.55
C GLU A 179 -27.78 -22.54 -8.51
N ALA A 180 -28.10 -23.32 -9.56
CA ALA A 180 -27.17 -23.68 -10.63
C ALA A 180 -26.61 -22.42 -11.35
N LYS A 181 -27.44 -21.42 -11.62
CA LYS A 181 -27.01 -20.14 -12.19
C LYS A 181 -26.07 -19.38 -11.25
N LEU A 182 -26.37 -19.34 -9.93
CA LEU A 182 -25.53 -18.70 -8.93
C LEU A 182 -24.17 -19.41 -8.78
N VAL A 183 -24.16 -20.73 -8.68
CA VAL A 183 -22.93 -21.55 -8.64
C VAL A 183 -22.09 -21.29 -9.88
N GLY A 184 -22.70 -21.34 -11.06
CA GLY A 184 -22.02 -21.07 -12.32
C GLY A 184 -21.39 -19.68 -12.38
N ALA A 185 -22.08 -18.65 -11.85
CA ALA A 185 -21.53 -17.29 -11.75
C ALA A 185 -20.34 -17.22 -10.81
N LEU A 186 -20.40 -17.87 -9.64
CA LEU A 186 -19.28 -17.91 -8.68
C LEU A 186 -18.07 -18.65 -9.23
N VAL A 187 -18.28 -19.77 -9.96
CA VAL A 187 -17.22 -20.52 -10.61
C VAL A 187 -16.53 -19.68 -11.67
N ARG A 188 -17.28 -18.96 -12.53
CA ARG A 188 -16.69 -18.04 -13.52
C ARG A 188 -15.88 -16.92 -12.83
N THR A 189 -16.42 -16.34 -11.75
CA THR A 189 -15.71 -15.31 -10.97
C THR A 189 -14.41 -15.87 -10.38
N TYR A 190 -14.43 -17.10 -9.86
CA TYR A 190 -13.25 -17.77 -9.34
C TYR A 190 -12.17 -17.90 -10.41
N HIS A 191 -12.49 -18.40 -11.59
CA HIS A 191 -11.53 -18.54 -12.69
C HIS A 191 -10.97 -17.20 -13.13
N HIS A 192 -11.81 -16.17 -13.27
CA HIS A 192 -11.34 -14.84 -13.63
C HIS A 192 -10.36 -14.27 -12.58
N ILE A 193 -10.64 -14.48 -11.28
CA ILE A 193 -9.70 -14.05 -10.22
C ILE A 193 -8.41 -14.88 -10.28
N GLN A 194 -8.49 -16.19 -10.60
CA GLN A 194 -7.30 -17.03 -10.75
C GLN A 194 -6.38 -16.51 -11.85
N GLU A 195 -6.92 -16.13 -12.99
CA GLU A 195 -6.14 -15.50 -14.07
C GLU A 195 -5.41 -14.24 -13.60
N ARG A 196 -6.09 -13.37 -12.82
CA ARG A 196 -5.46 -12.16 -12.23
C ARG A 196 -4.37 -12.51 -11.21
N ILE A 197 -4.54 -13.59 -10.45
CA ILE A 197 -3.50 -14.10 -9.54
C ILE A 197 -2.29 -14.56 -10.35
N ASP A 198 -2.50 -15.29 -11.45
CA ASP A 198 -1.42 -15.81 -12.27
C ASP A 198 -0.64 -14.70 -12.98
N GLU A 199 -1.31 -13.65 -13.47
CA GLU A 199 -0.66 -12.45 -13.98
C GLU A 199 0.19 -11.75 -12.92
N THR A 200 -0.35 -11.59 -11.71
CA THR A 200 0.42 -10.97 -10.63
C THR A 200 1.54 -11.86 -10.11
N ASN A 201 1.40 -13.19 -10.16
CA ASN A 201 2.49 -14.13 -9.87
C ASN A 201 3.64 -13.98 -10.86
N ALA A 202 3.35 -13.74 -12.16
CA ALA A 202 4.39 -13.47 -13.15
C ALA A 202 5.21 -12.22 -12.77
N LEU A 203 4.53 -11.12 -12.38
CA LEU A 203 5.20 -9.90 -11.91
C LEU A 203 6.02 -10.14 -10.62
N VAL A 204 5.53 -10.97 -9.69
CA VAL A 204 6.28 -11.34 -8.48
C VAL A 204 7.53 -12.15 -8.84
N LYS A 205 7.44 -13.03 -9.85
CA LYS A 205 8.59 -13.79 -10.35
C LYS A 205 9.64 -12.87 -10.97
N GLU A 206 9.25 -11.88 -11.75
CA GLU A 206 10.17 -10.87 -12.30
C GLU A 206 10.89 -10.08 -11.20
N LEU A 207 10.18 -9.71 -10.12
CA LEU A 207 10.79 -9.06 -8.95
C LEU A 207 11.79 -9.99 -8.27
N TYR A 208 11.43 -11.26 -8.07
CA TYR A 208 12.30 -12.26 -7.48
C TYR A 208 13.62 -12.43 -8.27
N GLU A 209 13.55 -12.50 -9.59
CA GLU A 209 14.72 -12.64 -10.46
C GLU A 209 15.69 -11.45 -10.36
N LYS A 210 15.18 -10.26 -10.04
CA LYS A 210 15.97 -9.03 -9.87
C LYS A 210 16.49 -8.82 -8.45
N MET A 211 16.03 -9.60 -7.46
CA MET A 211 16.33 -9.40 -6.04
C MET A 211 17.22 -10.53 -5.47
N PRO A 212 18.55 -10.35 -5.39
CA PRO A 212 19.45 -11.34 -4.77
C PRO A 212 19.05 -11.68 -3.32
N THR A 213 18.60 -10.67 -2.55
CA THR A 213 18.12 -10.84 -1.17
C THR A 213 16.91 -11.78 -1.10
N ALA A 214 15.97 -11.71 -2.05
CA ALA A 214 14.82 -12.61 -2.08
C ALA A 214 15.27 -14.07 -2.36
N ARG A 215 16.27 -14.28 -3.22
CA ARG A 215 16.85 -15.61 -3.45
C ARG A 215 17.49 -16.18 -2.20
N LEU A 216 18.20 -15.37 -1.43
CA LEU A 216 18.77 -15.77 -0.15
C LEU A 216 17.68 -16.15 0.85
N ILE A 217 16.63 -15.32 1.00
CA ILE A 217 15.51 -15.61 1.91
C ILE A 217 14.79 -16.89 1.51
N GLN A 218 14.64 -17.19 0.23
CA GLN A 218 13.97 -18.41 -0.23
C GLN A 218 14.71 -19.70 0.19
N THR A 219 16.00 -19.65 0.53
CA THR A 219 16.72 -20.84 1.04
C THR A 219 16.20 -21.30 2.41
N VAL A 220 15.48 -20.45 3.12
CA VAL A 220 14.85 -20.79 4.41
C VAL A 220 13.63 -21.69 4.16
N PRO A 221 13.56 -22.89 4.80
CA PRO A 221 12.43 -23.78 4.63
C PRO A 221 11.09 -23.11 4.91
N GLY A 222 10.11 -23.32 4.03
CA GLY A 222 8.78 -22.71 4.11
C GLY A 222 8.63 -21.36 3.40
N PHE A 223 9.71 -20.76 2.91
CA PHE A 223 9.65 -19.54 2.13
C PHE A 223 9.51 -19.84 0.64
N GLY A 224 8.29 -19.69 0.10
CA GLY A 224 8.08 -19.65 -1.35
C GLY A 224 8.47 -18.28 -1.93
N ILE A 225 8.53 -18.19 -3.27
CA ILE A 225 8.92 -16.97 -4.00
C ILE A 225 8.17 -15.73 -3.48
N PHE A 226 6.84 -15.80 -3.30
CA PHE A 226 6.04 -14.66 -2.83
C PHE A 226 6.48 -14.16 -1.46
N LEU A 227 6.67 -15.06 -0.48
CA LEU A 227 7.10 -14.67 0.87
C LEU A 227 8.52 -14.15 0.87
N ALA A 228 9.40 -14.72 0.07
CA ALA A 228 10.79 -14.26 -0.05
C ALA A 228 10.86 -12.84 -0.61
N VAL A 229 10.11 -12.53 -1.68
CA VAL A 229 10.00 -11.18 -2.23
C VAL A 229 9.33 -10.23 -1.26
N LEU A 230 8.25 -10.67 -0.58
CA LEU A 230 7.55 -9.86 0.42
C LEU A 230 8.49 -9.39 1.53
N VAL A 231 9.26 -10.32 2.11
CA VAL A 231 10.21 -10.00 3.19
C VAL A 231 11.34 -9.11 2.68
N ALA A 232 11.90 -9.39 1.50
CA ALA A 232 12.93 -8.54 0.89
C ALA A 232 12.45 -7.10 0.65
N VAL A 233 11.22 -6.93 0.16
CA VAL A 233 10.59 -5.61 -0.08
C VAL A 233 10.26 -4.89 1.24
N GLU A 234 9.80 -5.61 2.28
CA GLU A 234 9.47 -4.98 3.57
C GLU A 234 10.72 -4.58 4.36
N ILE A 235 11.81 -5.35 4.27
CA ILE A 235 13.10 -5.00 4.88
C ILE A 235 13.74 -3.84 4.12
N GLU A 236 13.82 -3.92 2.80
CA GLU A 236 14.49 -3.01 1.86
C GLU A 236 15.99 -2.86 2.12
N ASP A 237 16.37 -2.35 3.29
CA ASP A 237 17.75 -2.21 3.75
C ASP A 237 17.90 -2.86 5.14
N ILE A 238 18.75 -3.86 5.25
CA ILE A 238 19.03 -4.56 6.52
C ILE A 238 19.74 -3.66 7.54
N GLY A 239 20.47 -2.64 7.07
CA GLY A 239 21.18 -1.69 7.92
C GLY A 239 20.26 -0.79 8.77
N ARG A 240 18.93 -0.92 8.61
CA ARG A 240 17.92 -0.22 9.43
C ARG A 240 17.71 -0.81 10.82
N PHE A 241 18.15 -2.02 11.03
CA PHE A 241 17.92 -2.82 12.25
C PHE A 241 19.27 -3.08 13.00
#